data_deab1d45b0a2b61bf2fd18b2f496eac0
#
_entry.id   deab1d45b0a2b61bf2fd18b2f496eac0
#
_cell.length_a   1.000
_cell.length_b   1.000
_cell.length_c   1.000
_cell.angle_alpha   90.00
_cell.angle_beta   90.00
_cell.angle_gamma   90.00
#
_symmetry.space_group_name_H-M   'P 1'
#
loop_
_entity.id
_entity.type
_entity.pdbx_description
1 polymer ?
#
loop_
_entity_poly.entity_id
_entity_poly.type
_entity_poly.pdbx_seq_one_letter_code
_entity_poly.pdbx_strand_id
1 'polypeptide(L)'
;MEYVLTTDHLCKNYGHFKALNQCSMHVPRGAIYGFVGKNGAGKTTLIRLICGLQRPTSGSYRLYGSENTDKKILEAQRRIGAVVETPSIYLDMTAEENMKEQYYVLGLPSFEGIPQILKLVGLEDAGKKKAKDFSLGMRQRLGIAIALAGKPDLLVLDEPTNGLDPQGIVEMRELILKLNRERQITVLISSHILDELSRLATHY
;
A
#
# COMPACT_ATOMS: atom_id res chain seq x y z
N MET A 1 -18.39 -14.87 1.16
CA MET A 1 -17.32 -13.93 1.56
C MET A 1 -16.95 -13.12 0.32
N GLU A 2 -16.89 -11.78 0.40
CA GLU A 2 -16.55 -10.94 -0.76
C GLU A 2 -15.04 -10.71 -0.78
N TYR A 3 -14.38 -10.98 -1.91
CA TYR A 3 -12.95 -10.75 -2.11
C TYR A 3 -12.73 -9.44 -2.86
N VAL A 4 -11.81 -8.61 -2.37
CA VAL A 4 -11.40 -7.37 -3.06
C VAL A 4 -10.31 -7.64 -4.09
N LEU A 5 -9.49 -8.67 -3.85
CA LEU A 5 -8.43 -9.12 -4.74
C LEU A 5 -8.40 -10.64 -4.77
N THR A 6 -8.32 -11.20 -5.96
CA THR A 6 -7.98 -12.62 -6.17
C THR A 6 -6.90 -12.74 -7.23
N THR A 7 -6.00 -13.71 -7.08
CA THR A 7 -5.06 -14.09 -8.13
C THR A 7 -5.24 -15.58 -8.45
N ASP A 8 -5.08 -15.94 -9.71
CA ASP A 8 -5.19 -17.31 -10.18
C ASP A 8 -3.95 -17.67 -11.01
N HIS A 9 -3.12 -18.56 -10.45
CA HIS A 9 -1.87 -19.03 -11.06
C HIS A 9 -1.01 -17.90 -11.65
N LEU A 10 -0.97 -16.74 -10.95
CA LEU A 10 -0.32 -15.53 -11.43
C LEU A 10 1.19 -15.72 -11.52
N CYS A 11 1.76 -15.47 -12.70
CA CYS A 11 3.18 -15.61 -12.97
C CYS A 11 3.79 -14.32 -13.51
N LYS A 12 5.06 -14.09 -13.16
CA LYS A 12 5.89 -13.06 -13.78
C LYS A 12 7.31 -13.56 -14.00
N ASN A 13 7.74 -13.52 -15.26
CA ASN A 13 9.09 -13.85 -15.66
C ASN A 13 9.81 -12.60 -16.18
N TYR A 14 11.10 -12.50 -15.90
CA TYR A 14 12.04 -11.55 -16.48
C TYR A 14 13.11 -12.35 -17.24
N GLY A 15 12.92 -12.52 -18.55
CA GLY A 15 13.70 -13.46 -19.33
C GLY A 15 13.56 -14.89 -18.76
N HIS A 16 14.66 -15.49 -18.36
CA HIS A 16 14.66 -16.84 -17.76
C HIS A 16 14.39 -16.86 -16.26
N PHE A 17 14.37 -15.70 -15.60
CA PHE A 17 14.14 -15.61 -14.16
C PHE A 17 12.65 -15.57 -13.84
N LYS A 18 12.17 -16.56 -13.07
CA LYS A 18 10.79 -16.61 -12.59
C LYS A 18 10.68 -15.83 -11.27
N ALA A 19 10.24 -14.57 -11.36
CA ALA A 19 10.09 -13.71 -10.19
C ALA A 19 8.81 -14.02 -9.38
N LEU A 20 7.75 -14.48 -10.06
CA LEU A 20 6.53 -14.97 -9.44
C LEU A 20 6.08 -16.22 -10.18
N ASN A 21 5.76 -17.29 -9.45
CA ASN A 21 5.42 -18.57 -10.02
C ASN A 21 4.10 -19.11 -9.44
N GLN A 22 3.05 -19.12 -10.27
CA GLN A 22 1.73 -19.69 -9.96
C GLN A 22 1.13 -19.21 -8.62
N CYS A 23 1.22 -17.90 -8.33
CA CYS A 23 0.69 -17.34 -7.10
C CYS A 23 -0.84 -17.25 -7.16
N SER A 24 -1.51 -17.97 -6.26
CA SER A 24 -2.96 -17.89 -6.10
C SER A 24 -3.29 -17.45 -4.68
N MET A 25 -4.09 -16.38 -4.54
CA MET A 25 -4.48 -15.82 -3.26
C MET A 25 -5.88 -15.21 -3.33
N HIS A 26 -6.52 -15.06 -2.18
CA HIS A 26 -7.86 -14.49 -2.04
C HIS A 26 -7.86 -13.54 -0.86
N VAL A 27 -7.97 -12.25 -1.12
CA VAL A 27 -7.98 -11.19 -0.09
C VAL A 27 -9.42 -10.81 0.24
N PRO A 28 -9.93 -11.18 1.43
CA PRO A 28 -11.27 -10.81 1.84
C PRO A 28 -11.40 -9.30 2.07
N ARG A 29 -12.58 -8.75 1.81
CA ARG A 29 -12.90 -7.37 2.17
C ARG A 29 -12.77 -7.15 3.67
N GLY A 30 -12.12 -6.06 4.08
CA GLY A 30 -11.90 -5.70 5.48
C GLY A 30 -10.79 -6.49 6.18
N ALA A 31 -10.11 -7.42 5.49
CA ALA A 31 -8.98 -8.13 6.04
C ALA A 31 -7.71 -7.27 6.09
N ILE A 32 -6.82 -7.59 7.03
CA ILE A 32 -5.40 -7.29 6.93
C ILE A 32 -4.74 -8.58 6.44
N TYR A 33 -4.37 -8.62 5.17
CA TYR A 33 -3.80 -9.79 4.52
C TYR A 33 -2.28 -9.69 4.47
N GLY A 34 -1.60 -10.60 5.17
CA GLY A 34 -0.15 -10.68 5.23
C GLY A 34 0.43 -11.50 4.09
N PHE A 35 1.38 -10.96 3.35
CA PHE A 35 2.13 -11.67 2.32
C PHE A 35 3.59 -11.83 2.74
N VAL A 36 3.92 -13.02 3.23
CA VAL A 36 5.24 -13.33 3.82
C VAL A 36 6.16 -13.97 2.79
N GLY A 37 7.42 -13.57 2.79
CA GLY A 37 8.44 -14.22 1.97
C GLY A 37 9.81 -13.60 2.14
N LYS A 38 10.86 -14.39 1.92
CA LYS A 38 12.25 -13.92 1.94
C LYS A 38 12.47 -12.79 0.92
N ASN A 39 13.56 -12.04 1.08
CA ASN A 39 13.98 -11.07 0.06
C ASN A 39 14.19 -11.80 -1.28
N GLY A 40 13.69 -11.21 -2.37
CA GLY A 40 13.69 -11.83 -3.70
C GLY A 40 12.58 -12.86 -3.96
N ALA A 41 11.67 -13.12 -3.02
CA ALA A 41 10.56 -14.08 -3.20
C ALA A 41 9.42 -13.58 -4.12
N GLY A 42 9.56 -12.42 -4.74
CA GLY A 42 8.56 -11.88 -5.68
C GLY A 42 7.47 -11.00 -5.04
N LYS A 43 7.59 -10.63 -3.76
CA LYS A 43 6.60 -9.80 -3.05
C LYS A 43 6.32 -8.47 -3.76
N THR A 44 7.34 -7.68 -4.01
CA THR A 44 7.24 -6.42 -4.75
C THR A 44 6.76 -6.64 -6.18
N THR A 45 7.14 -7.76 -6.82
CA THR A 45 6.65 -8.11 -8.16
C THR A 45 5.15 -8.33 -8.16
N LEU A 46 4.61 -9.08 -7.19
CA LEU A 46 3.17 -9.27 -7.02
C LEU A 46 2.46 -7.93 -6.84
N ILE A 47 2.96 -7.09 -5.94
CA ILE A 47 2.41 -5.76 -5.67
C ILE A 47 2.38 -4.90 -6.93
N ARG A 48 3.47 -4.87 -7.71
CA ARG A 48 3.54 -4.11 -8.96
C ARG A 48 2.53 -4.61 -10.01
N LEU A 49 2.27 -5.92 -10.07
CA LEU A 49 1.24 -6.48 -10.96
C LEU A 49 -0.16 -6.01 -10.55
N ILE A 50 -0.50 -6.11 -9.27
CA ILE A 50 -1.81 -5.73 -8.73
C ILE A 50 -2.07 -4.23 -8.92
N CYS A 51 -1.05 -3.40 -8.67
CA CYS A 51 -1.13 -1.95 -8.86
C CYS A 51 -1.13 -1.51 -10.34
N GLY A 52 -1.03 -2.46 -11.29
CA GLY A 52 -1.02 -2.16 -12.73
C GLY A 52 0.28 -1.56 -13.24
N LEU A 53 1.35 -1.55 -12.42
CA LEU A 53 2.66 -1.04 -12.80
C LEU A 53 3.40 -1.99 -13.77
N GLN A 54 2.95 -3.25 -13.84
CA GLN A 54 3.48 -4.28 -14.73
C GLN A 54 2.36 -5.20 -15.19
N ARG A 55 2.60 -5.92 -16.30
CA ARG A 55 1.70 -6.96 -16.80
C ARG A 55 2.21 -8.35 -16.39
N PRO A 56 1.32 -9.29 -16.03
CA PRO A 56 1.70 -10.70 -15.81
C PRO A 56 2.23 -11.34 -17.08
N THR A 57 3.04 -12.39 -16.90
CA THR A 57 3.48 -13.26 -18.01
C THR A 57 2.40 -14.29 -18.33
N SER A 58 1.74 -14.83 -17.30
CA SER A 58 0.59 -15.74 -17.40
C SER A 58 -0.21 -15.72 -16.09
N GLY A 59 -1.35 -16.39 -16.09
CA GLY A 59 -2.33 -16.31 -15.00
C GLY A 59 -3.09 -14.99 -15.02
N SER A 60 -3.96 -14.80 -14.05
CA SER A 60 -4.79 -13.60 -13.97
C SER A 60 -4.94 -13.09 -12.53
N TYR A 61 -5.40 -11.85 -12.39
CA TYR A 61 -5.90 -11.34 -11.12
C TYR A 61 -7.19 -10.56 -11.34
N ARG A 62 -7.99 -10.47 -10.30
CA ARG A 62 -9.22 -9.68 -10.28
C ARG A 62 -9.21 -8.71 -9.11
N LEU A 63 -9.61 -7.48 -9.39
CA LEU A 63 -9.85 -6.44 -8.39
C LEU A 63 -11.34 -6.09 -8.40
N TYR A 64 -12.00 -6.24 -7.27
CA TYR A 64 -13.44 -5.99 -7.15
C TYR A 64 -14.27 -6.68 -8.25
N GLY A 65 -13.87 -7.91 -8.62
CA GLY A 65 -14.51 -8.69 -9.68
C GLY A 65 -14.06 -8.38 -11.11
N SER A 66 -13.37 -7.26 -11.36
CA SER A 66 -12.82 -6.93 -12.68
C SER A 66 -11.49 -7.63 -12.92
N GLU A 67 -11.37 -8.36 -14.03
CA GLU A 67 -10.15 -9.08 -14.39
C GLU A 67 -9.10 -8.12 -14.99
N ASN A 68 -7.81 -8.46 -14.81
CA ASN A 68 -6.69 -7.62 -15.29
C ASN A 68 -6.65 -7.40 -16.81
N THR A 69 -7.41 -8.16 -17.58
CA THR A 69 -7.60 -7.99 -19.03
C THR A 69 -8.81 -7.13 -19.38
N ASP A 70 -9.70 -6.86 -18.42
CA ASP A 70 -10.90 -6.06 -18.61
C ASP A 70 -10.56 -4.56 -18.67
N LYS A 71 -11.26 -3.79 -19.51
CA LYS A 71 -11.16 -2.32 -19.55
C LYS A 71 -11.52 -1.66 -18.22
N LYS A 72 -12.40 -2.27 -17.44
CA LYS A 72 -12.82 -1.79 -16.12
C LYS A 72 -11.75 -1.93 -15.04
N ILE A 73 -10.64 -2.63 -15.31
CA ILE A 73 -9.56 -2.79 -14.33
C ILE A 73 -8.97 -1.44 -13.90
N LEU A 74 -8.92 -0.45 -14.79
CA LEU A 74 -8.42 0.89 -14.47
C LEU A 74 -9.27 1.60 -13.41
N GLU A 75 -10.59 1.41 -13.43
CA GLU A 75 -11.49 1.94 -12.41
C GLU A 75 -11.29 1.24 -11.07
N ALA A 76 -11.10 -0.08 -11.10
CA ALA A 76 -10.78 -0.87 -9.92
C ALA A 76 -9.43 -0.46 -9.30
N GLN A 77 -8.41 -0.23 -10.11
CA GLN A 77 -7.08 0.22 -9.67
C GLN A 77 -7.08 1.61 -9.04
N ARG A 78 -7.97 2.53 -9.45
CA ARG A 78 -8.14 3.83 -8.80
C ARG A 78 -8.60 3.75 -7.34
N ARG A 79 -9.13 2.60 -6.92
CA ARG A 79 -9.54 2.33 -5.54
C ARG A 79 -8.41 1.78 -4.68
N ILE A 80 -7.20 1.64 -5.22
CA ILE A 80 -6.00 1.22 -4.50
C ILE A 80 -5.20 2.45 -4.08
N GLY A 81 -4.83 2.51 -2.80
CA GLY A 81 -3.71 3.32 -2.34
C GLY A 81 -2.50 2.41 -2.17
N ALA A 82 -1.32 2.81 -2.63
CA ALA A 82 -0.15 1.95 -2.54
C ALA A 82 1.10 2.71 -2.11
N VAL A 83 1.91 2.05 -1.26
CA VAL A 83 3.30 2.44 -0.99
C VAL A 83 4.17 1.25 -1.40
N VAL A 84 4.90 1.40 -2.50
CA VAL A 84 5.71 0.33 -3.09
C VAL A 84 7.19 0.68 -2.92
N GLU A 85 7.92 -0.17 -2.20
CA GLU A 85 9.33 0.02 -1.83
C GLU A 85 9.55 1.28 -0.97
N THR A 86 9.82 2.42 -1.60
CA THR A 86 10.03 3.69 -0.91
C THR A 86 8.88 4.67 -1.20
N PRO A 87 8.43 5.44 -0.21
CA PRO A 87 7.43 6.45 -0.43
C PRO A 87 7.86 7.47 -1.50
N SER A 88 7.03 7.71 -2.50
CA SER A 88 7.25 8.74 -3.52
C SER A 88 6.88 10.10 -2.94
N ILE A 89 7.85 10.76 -2.31
CA ILE A 89 7.69 12.07 -1.65
C ILE A 89 8.67 13.10 -2.21
N TYR A 90 8.24 14.34 -2.27
CA TYR A 90 9.10 15.48 -2.59
C TYR A 90 9.83 15.92 -1.33
N LEU A 91 11.15 15.68 -1.28
CA LEU A 91 11.96 15.90 -0.08
C LEU A 91 12.08 17.37 0.32
N ASP A 92 12.00 18.29 -0.62
CA ASP A 92 12.07 19.74 -0.38
C ASP A 92 10.72 20.39 -0.07
N MET A 93 9.66 19.59 0.05
CA MET A 93 8.31 20.01 0.41
C MET A 93 7.96 19.58 1.84
N THR A 94 7.03 20.30 2.47
CA THR A 94 6.40 19.93 3.74
C THR A 94 5.43 18.75 3.54
N ALA A 95 4.90 18.18 4.63
CA ALA A 95 3.88 17.15 4.53
C ALA A 95 2.62 17.66 3.81
N GLU A 96 2.18 18.87 4.15
CA GLU A 96 0.99 19.48 3.53
C GLU A 96 1.20 19.75 2.03
N GLU A 97 2.36 20.27 1.63
CA GLU A 97 2.69 20.49 0.21
C GLU A 97 2.72 19.18 -0.58
N ASN A 98 3.33 18.12 -0.04
CA ASN A 98 3.30 16.79 -0.65
C ASN A 98 1.85 16.27 -0.84
N MET A 99 0.99 16.48 0.15
CA MET A 99 -0.41 16.11 0.05
C MET A 99 -1.15 16.93 -1.00
N LYS A 100 -0.89 18.25 -1.11
CA LYS A 100 -1.48 19.11 -2.15
C LYS A 100 -1.11 18.64 -3.56
N GLU A 101 0.16 18.29 -3.79
CA GLU A 101 0.59 17.73 -5.07
C GLU A 101 -0.18 16.45 -5.42
N GLN A 102 -0.36 15.55 -4.47
CA GLN A 102 -1.16 14.35 -4.70
C GLN A 102 -2.63 14.67 -5.02
N TYR A 103 -3.22 15.67 -4.35
CA TYR A 103 -4.58 16.10 -4.62
C TYR A 103 -4.71 16.68 -6.05
N TYR A 104 -3.73 17.46 -6.51
CA TYR A 104 -3.68 17.93 -7.90
C TYR A 104 -3.59 16.77 -8.90
N VAL A 105 -2.70 15.80 -8.67
CA VAL A 105 -2.56 14.60 -9.52
C VAL A 105 -3.87 13.82 -9.62
N LEU A 106 -4.61 13.72 -8.52
CA LEU A 106 -5.89 13.01 -8.47
C LEU A 106 -7.07 13.85 -8.97
N GLY A 107 -6.87 15.15 -9.27
CA GLY A 107 -7.94 16.06 -9.68
C GLY A 107 -8.99 16.30 -8.60
N LEU A 108 -8.59 16.27 -7.32
CA LEU A 108 -9.51 16.47 -6.19
C LEU A 108 -9.87 17.97 -6.05
N PRO A 109 -11.16 18.31 -5.82
CA PRO A 109 -11.66 19.69 -5.92
C PRO A 109 -11.29 20.58 -4.73
N SER A 110 -10.86 20.01 -3.61
CA SER A 110 -10.59 20.75 -2.36
C SER A 110 -9.51 20.08 -1.53
N PHE A 111 -8.75 20.89 -0.79
CA PHE A 111 -7.69 20.44 0.13
C PHE A 111 -8.16 20.24 1.59
N GLU A 112 -9.44 20.43 1.87
CA GLU A 112 -10.01 20.36 3.23
C GLU A 112 -9.76 19.03 3.95
N GLY A 113 -9.58 17.95 3.21
CA GLY A 113 -9.28 16.62 3.77
C GLY A 113 -7.83 16.42 4.25
N ILE A 114 -6.89 17.32 3.88
CA ILE A 114 -5.46 17.14 4.17
C ILE A 114 -5.18 17.15 5.69
N PRO A 115 -5.67 18.12 6.50
CA PRO A 115 -5.39 18.13 7.92
C PRO A 115 -5.86 16.88 8.65
N GLN A 116 -7.02 16.33 8.26
CA GLN A 116 -7.57 15.10 8.83
C GLN A 116 -6.71 13.88 8.49
N ILE A 117 -6.18 13.79 7.26
CA ILE A 117 -5.29 12.69 6.88
C ILE A 117 -3.94 12.82 7.61
N LEU A 118 -3.35 14.00 7.68
CA LEU A 118 -2.11 14.24 8.41
C LEU A 118 -2.25 13.89 9.90
N LYS A 119 -3.37 14.27 10.53
CA LYS A 119 -3.68 13.88 11.90
C LYS A 119 -3.84 12.36 12.04
N LEU A 120 -4.49 11.71 11.08
CA LEU A 120 -4.70 10.26 11.10
C LEU A 120 -3.37 9.49 11.10
N VAL A 121 -2.37 9.98 10.35
CA VAL A 121 -1.03 9.36 10.28
C VAL A 121 -0.04 9.91 11.31
N GLY A 122 -0.46 10.80 12.22
CA GLY A 122 0.40 11.39 13.27
C GLY A 122 1.46 12.33 12.72
N LEU A 123 1.10 13.17 11.76
CA LEU A 123 1.94 14.20 11.16
C LEU A 123 1.34 15.61 11.28
N GLU A 124 0.32 15.81 12.13
CA GLU A 124 -0.32 17.10 12.36
C GLU A 124 0.64 18.18 12.86
N ASP A 125 1.63 17.78 13.67
CA ASP A 125 2.61 18.69 14.28
C ASP A 125 3.88 18.87 13.42
N ALA A 126 3.93 18.26 12.22
CA ALA A 126 5.09 18.40 11.33
C ALA A 126 5.30 19.83 10.83
N GLY A 127 4.23 20.63 10.76
CA GLY A 127 4.25 22.06 10.45
C GLY A 127 5.01 22.38 9.17
N LYS A 128 5.97 23.31 9.27
CA LYS A 128 6.81 23.76 8.14
C LYS A 128 8.05 22.90 7.91
N LYS A 129 8.24 21.80 8.67
CA LYS A 129 9.38 20.90 8.51
C LYS A 129 9.33 20.23 7.14
N LYS A 130 10.43 20.25 6.40
CA LYS A 130 10.53 19.61 5.07
C LYS A 130 10.72 18.10 5.20
N ALA A 131 10.22 17.33 4.23
CA ALA A 131 10.29 15.87 4.25
C ALA A 131 11.72 15.32 4.25
N LYS A 132 12.71 16.06 3.76
CA LYS A 132 14.13 15.67 3.88
C LYS A 132 14.61 15.57 5.33
N ASP A 133 14.02 16.36 6.23
CA ASP A 133 14.37 16.40 7.65
C ASP A 133 13.52 15.42 8.49
N PHE A 134 12.63 14.66 7.87
CA PHE A 134 11.80 13.65 8.52
C PHE A 134 12.63 12.41 8.87
N SER A 135 12.29 11.77 10.00
CA SER A 135 12.74 10.40 10.26
C SER A 135 12.19 9.43 9.22
N LEU A 136 12.76 8.23 9.13
CA LEU A 136 12.25 7.19 8.24
C LEU A 136 10.77 6.89 8.51
N GLY A 137 10.38 6.75 9.78
CA GLY A 137 8.99 6.53 10.17
C GLY A 137 8.05 7.67 9.75
N MET A 138 8.48 8.93 9.87
CA MET A 138 7.72 10.06 9.39
C MET A 138 7.54 10.03 7.86
N ARG A 139 8.58 9.65 7.10
CA ARG A 139 8.50 9.50 5.64
C ARG A 139 7.55 8.38 5.24
N GLN A 140 7.60 7.23 5.93
CA GLN A 140 6.68 6.11 5.71
C GLN A 140 5.23 6.53 5.98
N ARG A 141 4.97 7.23 7.09
CA ARG A 141 3.64 7.77 7.42
C ARG A 141 3.15 8.80 6.41
N LEU A 142 4.02 9.65 5.88
CA LEU A 142 3.68 10.57 4.79
C LEU A 142 3.33 9.81 3.50
N GLY A 143 4.06 8.76 3.15
CA GLY A 143 3.73 7.88 2.02
C GLY A 143 2.34 7.26 2.15
N ILE A 144 1.99 6.80 3.36
CA ILE A 144 0.64 6.29 3.64
C ILE A 144 -0.40 7.41 3.53
N ALA A 145 -0.12 8.63 4.03
CA ALA A 145 -1.02 9.77 3.87
C ALA A 145 -1.32 10.07 2.39
N ILE A 146 -0.29 10.08 1.55
CA ILE A 146 -0.41 10.26 0.10
C ILE A 146 -1.28 9.14 -0.51
N ALA A 147 -1.05 7.88 -0.13
CA ALA A 147 -1.84 6.75 -0.59
C ALA A 147 -3.33 6.84 -0.18
N LEU A 148 -3.61 7.48 0.95
CA LEU A 148 -4.98 7.68 1.47
C LEU A 148 -5.74 8.84 0.79
N ALA A 149 -5.07 9.73 0.05
CA ALA A 149 -5.69 10.91 -0.57
C ALA A 149 -6.89 10.58 -1.45
N GLY A 150 -6.81 9.48 -2.22
CA GLY A 150 -7.89 8.98 -3.08
C GLY A 150 -9.01 8.24 -2.37
N LYS A 151 -9.01 8.19 -1.04
CA LYS A 151 -9.96 7.40 -0.21
C LYS A 151 -10.04 5.93 -0.68
N PRO A 152 -8.93 5.19 -0.68
CA PRO A 152 -8.91 3.83 -1.21
C PRO A 152 -9.70 2.86 -0.32
N ASP A 153 -10.25 1.80 -0.95
CA ASP A 153 -10.82 0.65 -0.23
C ASP A 153 -9.77 -0.43 0.06
N LEU A 154 -8.68 -0.45 -0.73
CA LEU A 154 -7.54 -1.35 -0.57
C LEU A 154 -6.25 -0.53 -0.43
N LEU A 155 -5.55 -0.72 0.66
CA LEU A 155 -4.22 -0.17 0.91
C LEU A 155 -3.17 -1.27 0.73
N VAL A 156 -2.20 -1.04 -0.15
CA VAL A 156 -1.11 -1.98 -0.44
C VAL A 156 0.19 -1.41 0.09
N LEU A 157 0.83 -2.14 0.99
CA LEU A 157 2.04 -1.70 1.68
C LEU A 157 3.17 -2.72 1.47
N ASP A 158 4.24 -2.29 0.79
CA ASP A 158 5.41 -3.13 0.55
C ASP A 158 6.47 -2.88 1.63
N GLU A 159 6.60 -3.83 2.56
CA GLU A 159 7.56 -3.81 3.67
C GLU A 159 7.56 -2.49 4.49
N PRO A 160 6.41 -1.99 4.97
CA PRO A 160 6.30 -0.65 5.55
C PRO A 160 7.07 -0.46 6.87
N THR A 161 7.49 -1.54 7.52
CA THR A 161 8.27 -1.54 8.77
C THR A 161 9.76 -1.66 8.56
N ASN A 162 10.19 -1.91 7.31
CA ASN A 162 11.60 -2.16 7.02
C ASN A 162 12.48 -0.95 7.36
N GLY A 163 13.52 -1.18 8.17
CA GLY A 163 14.46 -0.15 8.60
C GLY A 163 13.97 0.77 9.72
N LEU A 164 12.76 0.56 10.24
CA LEU A 164 12.27 1.28 11.41
C LEU A 164 12.90 0.75 12.69
N ASP A 165 13.06 1.62 13.67
CA ASP A 165 13.39 1.24 15.04
C ASP A 165 12.22 0.50 15.71
N PRO A 166 12.40 -0.18 16.85
CA PRO A 166 11.34 -0.94 17.51
C PRO A 166 10.09 -0.11 17.84
N GLN A 167 10.26 1.16 18.20
CA GLN A 167 9.14 2.05 18.48
C GLN A 167 8.37 2.40 17.20
N GLY A 168 9.08 2.70 16.11
CA GLY A 168 8.49 2.98 14.81
C GLY A 168 7.70 1.80 14.24
N ILE A 169 8.16 0.55 14.48
CA ILE A 169 7.42 -0.68 14.12
C ILE A 169 6.09 -0.74 14.86
N VAL A 170 6.08 -0.46 16.17
CA VAL A 170 4.86 -0.44 16.98
C VAL A 170 3.89 0.62 16.46
N GLU A 171 4.37 1.85 16.26
CA GLU A 171 3.55 2.96 15.75
C GLU A 171 2.96 2.67 14.37
N MET A 172 3.77 2.07 13.46
CA MET A 172 3.29 1.69 12.13
C MET A 172 2.20 0.62 12.21
N ARG A 173 2.37 -0.39 13.07
CA ARG A 173 1.37 -1.42 13.30
C ARG A 173 0.06 -0.82 13.81
N GLU A 174 0.12 0.04 14.81
CA GLU A 174 -1.07 0.71 15.36
C GLU A 174 -1.79 1.57 14.32
N LEU A 175 -1.04 2.29 13.48
CA LEU A 175 -1.61 3.04 12.36
C LEU A 175 -2.37 2.10 11.40
N ILE A 176 -1.78 1.00 10.98
CA ILE A 176 -2.43 0.04 10.06
C ILE A 176 -3.69 -0.56 10.70
N LEU A 177 -3.64 -0.96 11.97
CA LEU A 177 -4.80 -1.44 12.71
C LEU A 177 -5.92 -0.40 12.79
N LYS A 178 -5.56 0.86 13.05
CA LYS A 178 -6.49 1.99 13.10
C LYS A 178 -7.17 2.21 11.74
N LEU A 179 -6.39 2.23 10.65
CA LEU A 179 -6.92 2.38 9.29
C LEU A 179 -7.92 1.26 8.94
N ASN A 180 -7.58 0.02 9.28
CA ASN A 180 -8.47 -1.12 9.04
C ASN A 180 -9.76 -1.02 9.87
N ARG A 181 -9.66 -0.75 11.19
CA ARG A 181 -10.82 -0.76 12.10
C ARG A 181 -11.73 0.46 11.92
N GLU A 182 -11.16 1.67 11.86
CA GLU A 182 -11.94 2.91 11.85
C GLU A 182 -12.38 3.32 10.45
N ARG A 183 -11.62 2.97 9.42
CA ARG A 183 -11.89 3.33 8.02
C ARG A 183 -12.36 2.16 7.17
N GLN A 184 -12.41 0.95 7.74
CA GLN A 184 -12.81 -0.28 7.03
C GLN A 184 -11.97 -0.55 5.77
N ILE A 185 -10.73 -0.09 5.74
CA ILE A 185 -9.81 -0.28 4.63
C ILE A 185 -9.27 -1.71 4.67
N THR A 186 -9.37 -2.42 3.57
CA THR A 186 -8.66 -3.70 3.40
C THR A 186 -7.18 -3.40 3.23
N VAL A 187 -6.31 -4.15 3.88
CA VAL A 187 -4.86 -3.95 3.78
C VAL A 187 -4.20 -5.19 3.23
N LEU A 188 -3.38 -5.04 2.18
CA LEU A 188 -2.41 -6.04 1.73
C LEU A 188 -1.03 -5.56 2.15
N ILE A 189 -0.35 -6.32 2.98
CA ILE A 189 0.96 -5.96 3.54
C ILE A 189 1.98 -7.05 3.27
N SER A 190 3.13 -6.69 2.70
CA SER A 190 4.27 -7.60 2.58
C SER A 190 5.25 -7.43 3.74
N SER A 191 5.87 -8.52 4.18
CA SER A 191 7.03 -8.50 5.07
C SER A 191 7.90 -9.75 4.85
N HIS A 192 9.17 -9.63 5.17
CA HIS A 192 10.06 -10.79 5.27
C HIS A 192 10.16 -11.33 6.72
N ILE A 193 9.48 -10.68 7.68
CA ILE A 193 9.48 -11.04 9.10
C ILE A 193 8.09 -11.52 9.49
N LEU A 194 7.95 -12.84 9.70
CA LEU A 194 6.68 -13.45 10.05
C LEU A 194 6.12 -12.95 11.39
N ASP A 195 6.98 -12.74 12.40
CA ASP A 195 6.56 -12.29 13.73
C ASP A 195 5.87 -10.91 13.69
N GLU A 196 6.34 -10.00 12.85
CA GLU A 196 5.71 -8.69 12.66
C GLU A 196 4.28 -8.83 12.13
N LEU A 197 4.10 -9.68 11.10
CA LEU A 197 2.78 -9.90 10.51
C LEU A 197 1.86 -10.70 11.43
N SER A 198 2.38 -11.63 12.23
CA SER A 198 1.56 -12.44 13.14
C SER A 198 0.80 -11.60 14.16
N ARG A 199 1.29 -10.41 14.49
CA ARG A 199 0.65 -9.46 15.42
C ARG A 199 -0.32 -8.49 14.72
N LEU A 200 -0.41 -8.53 13.40
CA LEU A 200 -1.13 -7.56 12.59
C LEU A 200 -2.15 -8.22 11.66
N ALA A 201 -1.73 -9.23 10.92
CA ALA A 201 -2.52 -9.83 9.87
C ALA A 201 -3.65 -10.72 10.42
N THR A 202 -4.80 -10.63 9.78
CA THR A 202 -5.96 -11.48 10.04
C THR A 202 -5.98 -12.72 9.12
N HIS A 203 -5.26 -12.63 7.98
CA HIS A 203 -5.16 -13.68 6.95
C HIS A 203 -3.76 -13.69 6.34
N TYR A 204 -3.35 -14.83 5.79
CA TYR A 204 -2.05 -15.04 5.14
C TYR A 204 -2.23 -15.72 3.79
#